data_5b51c67e210fffba3533e0bdbad5af9a
#
_entry.id   5b51c67e210fffba3533e0bdbad5af9a
#
_cell.length_a   1.000
_cell.length_b   1.000
_cell.length_c   1.000
_cell.angle_alpha   90.00
_cell.angle_beta   90.00
_cell.angle_gamma   90.00
#
_symmetry.space_group_name_H-M   'P 1'
#
loop_
_entity.id
_entity.type
_entity.pdbx_description
1 polymer ?
#
loop_
_entity_poly.entity_id
_entity_poly.type
_entity_poly.pdbx_seq_one_letter_code
_entity_poly.pdbx_strand_id
1 'polypeptide(L)'
;MPDSVLAVRLRDLVDAGVFVRVPYESAPPREEYRLTKAGLDLWRILIAIWAWEMRWVERPDVLPPLVHLDCGKKTSPVLACGGCGEEVGARDVVPEVGPGGSLYLTAPPRFRRRSSKDSEPTDPQLLYPQTMAILGDRWSGVVLTLAFMGVRRFVDFESAAGASPTVVSDRLRKLTDVGVLRRGDGGEYRMTEKGLGFFPVLALVVDWAERWMGSAGEPALRLIHEGCDGELAPVWRCDRCGAVLERRRVEFRLDPLRKGV
;
A
#
# COMPACT_ATOMS: atom_id res chain seq x y z
N MET A 1 12.29 19.43 5.40
CA MET A 1 11.68 18.73 6.55
C MET A 1 12.58 19.00 7.78
N PRO A 2 12.06 19.41 8.95
CA PRO A 2 12.91 19.65 10.13
C PRO A 2 13.63 18.35 10.57
N ASP A 3 14.89 18.48 10.99
CA ASP A 3 15.74 17.33 11.40
C ASP A 3 15.10 16.47 12.49
N SER A 4 14.36 17.10 13.41
CA SER A 4 13.62 16.40 14.47
C SER A 4 12.52 15.48 13.95
N VAL A 5 11.84 15.84 12.85
CA VAL A 5 10.80 15.02 12.22
C VAL A 5 11.43 13.83 11.52
N LEU A 6 12.54 14.04 10.81
CA LEU A 6 13.26 12.96 10.15
C LEU A 6 13.78 11.92 11.17
N ALA A 7 14.40 12.41 12.26
CA ALA A 7 14.90 11.53 13.32
C ALA A 7 13.81 10.67 13.97
N VAL A 8 12.60 11.24 14.20
CA VAL A 8 11.46 10.49 14.72
C VAL A 8 11.03 9.41 13.72
N ARG A 9 10.90 9.77 12.42
CA ARG A 9 10.47 8.81 11.39
C ARG A 9 11.46 7.66 11.19
N LEU A 10 12.76 7.97 11.20
CA LEU A 10 13.79 6.92 11.13
C LEU A 10 13.76 6.00 12.34
N ARG A 11 13.51 6.53 13.53
CA ARG A 11 13.33 5.71 14.74
C ARG A 11 12.12 4.81 14.62
N ASP A 12 10.95 5.37 14.24
CA ASP A 12 9.71 4.60 14.03
C ASP A 12 9.95 3.42 13.06
N LEU A 13 10.73 3.64 11.98
CA LEU A 13 11.06 2.60 11.00
C LEU A 13 12.05 1.56 11.53
N VAL A 14 12.95 1.94 12.45
CA VAL A 14 13.82 0.98 13.16
C VAL A 14 13.00 0.13 14.11
N ASP A 15 12.12 0.76 14.90
CA ASP A 15 11.26 0.06 15.86
C ASP A 15 10.28 -0.89 15.16
N ALA A 16 9.83 -0.54 13.94
CA ALA A 16 9.03 -1.40 13.06
C ALA A 16 9.85 -2.49 12.34
N GLY A 17 11.17 -2.58 12.56
CA GLY A 17 12.02 -3.59 11.92
C GLY A 17 12.27 -3.38 10.42
N VAL A 18 11.94 -2.21 9.87
CA VAL A 18 12.20 -1.86 8.46
C VAL A 18 13.65 -1.48 8.25
N PHE A 19 14.21 -0.70 9.18
CA PHE A 19 15.62 -0.35 9.21
C PHE A 19 16.34 -0.97 10.40
N VAL A 20 17.66 -1.08 10.29
CA VAL A 20 18.59 -1.36 11.37
C VAL A 20 19.69 -0.31 11.36
N ARG A 21 20.16 0.10 12.54
CA ARG A 21 21.33 0.97 12.68
C ARG A 21 22.58 0.13 12.67
N VAL A 22 23.54 0.52 11.86
CA VAL A 22 24.84 -0.15 11.73
C VAL A 22 25.94 0.87 11.96
N PRO A 23 26.81 0.68 12.94
CA PRO A 23 27.96 1.54 13.15
C PRO A 23 28.92 1.42 11.94
N TYR A 24 29.38 2.55 11.41
CA TYR A 24 30.36 2.57 10.34
C TYR A 24 31.64 3.34 10.69
N GLU A 25 31.63 4.09 11.80
CA GLU A 25 32.78 4.82 12.32
C GLU A 25 32.77 4.76 13.85
N SER A 26 33.95 4.57 14.46
CA SER A 26 34.07 4.38 15.90
C SER A 26 34.50 5.65 16.65
N ALA A 27 35.12 6.63 15.96
CA ALA A 27 35.57 7.86 16.59
C ALA A 27 35.50 9.06 15.63
N PRO A 28 34.48 9.97 15.77
CA PRO A 28 33.34 9.86 16.67
C PRO A 28 32.37 8.76 16.22
N PRO A 29 31.59 8.16 17.14
CA PRO A 29 30.64 7.11 16.80
C PRO A 29 29.61 7.62 15.79
N ARG A 30 29.52 6.96 14.65
CA ARG A 30 28.54 7.26 13.59
C ARG A 30 27.83 6.01 13.16
N GLU A 31 26.54 6.13 12.92
CA GLU A 31 25.66 5.03 12.50
C GLU A 31 24.98 5.37 11.18
N GLU A 32 24.77 4.37 10.35
CA GLU A 32 23.95 4.46 9.14
C GLU A 32 22.71 3.58 9.28
N TYR A 33 21.66 3.92 8.51
CA TYR A 33 20.44 3.14 8.45
C TYR A 33 20.52 2.20 7.24
N ARG A 34 20.38 0.89 7.51
CA ARG A 34 20.31 -0.13 6.46
C ARG A 34 18.96 -0.81 6.47
N LEU A 35 18.43 -1.14 5.29
CA LEU A 35 17.19 -1.92 5.19
C LEU A 35 17.41 -3.34 5.71
N THR A 36 16.49 -3.82 6.53
CA THR A 36 16.40 -5.22 6.93
C THR A 36 15.84 -6.08 5.79
N LYS A 37 15.67 -7.38 5.99
CA LYS A 37 14.95 -8.24 5.03
C LYS A 37 13.50 -7.79 4.86
N ALA A 38 12.82 -7.43 5.96
CA ALA A 38 11.47 -6.89 5.92
C ALA A 38 11.40 -5.55 5.15
N GLY A 39 12.36 -4.65 5.42
CA GLY A 39 12.47 -3.39 4.69
C GLY A 39 12.75 -3.58 3.20
N LEU A 40 13.60 -4.52 2.85
CA LEU A 40 13.88 -4.86 1.45
C LEU A 40 12.64 -5.44 0.74
N ASP A 41 11.79 -6.18 1.43
CA ASP A 41 10.59 -6.81 0.84
C ASP A 41 9.48 -5.80 0.53
N LEU A 42 9.53 -4.58 1.07
CA LEU A 42 8.61 -3.49 0.72
C LEU A 42 8.66 -3.10 -0.77
N TRP A 43 9.69 -3.52 -1.52
CA TRP A 43 9.81 -3.24 -2.95
C TRP A 43 8.57 -3.67 -3.74
N ARG A 44 7.90 -4.75 -3.34
CA ARG A 44 6.69 -5.26 -3.99
C ARG A 44 5.52 -4.29 -3.83
N ILE A 45 5.37 -3.71 -2.64
CA ILE A 45 4.34 -2.70 -2.34
C ILE A 45 4.64 -1.40 -3.09
N LEU A 46 5.92 -0.98 -3.13
CA LEU A 46 6.32 0.23 -3.86
C LEU A 46 6.06 0.12 -5.38
N ILE A 47 6.26 -1.07 -5.97
CA ILE A 47 5.87 -1.32 -7.37
C ILE A 47 4.36 -1.27 -7.55
N ALA A 48 3.57 -1.80 -6.60
CA ALA A 48 2.11 -1.71 -6.65
C ALA A 48 1.64 -0.26 -6.67
N ILE A 49 2.19 0.56 -5.79
CA ILE A 49 1.89 2.00 -5.70
C ILE A 49 2.26 2.69 -7.01
N TRP A 50 3.48 2.45 -7.51
CA TRP A 50 3.94 3.03 -8.77
C TRP A 50 3.03 2.62 -9.95
N ALA A 51 2.68 1.34 -10.08
CA ALA A 51 1.84 0.84 -11.16
C ALA A 51 0.43 1.43 -11.11
N TRP A 52 -0.13 1.57 -9.90
CA TRP A 52 -1.44 2.17 -9.72
C TRP A 52 -1.44 3.68 -10.06
N GLU A 53 -0.46 4.43 -9.58
CA GLU A 53 -0.30 5.87 -9.90
C GLU A 53 -0.08 6.07 -11.41
N MET A 54 0.73 5.24 -12.06
CA MET A 54 0.95 5.29 -13.51
C MET A 54 -0.33 5.07 -14.31
N ARG A 55 -1.23 4.21 -13.83
CA ARG A 55 -2.45 3.83 -14.56
C ARG A 55 -3.61 4.81 -14.34
N TRP A 56 -3.75 5.33 -13.12
CA TRP A 56 -4.99 5.97 -12.68
C TRP A 56 -4.85 7.45 -12.33
N VAL A 57 -3.64 7.97 -12.27
CA VAL A 57 -3.39 9.35 -11.88
C VAL A 57 -2.82 10.14 -13.05
N GLU A 58 -3.58 11.12 -13.51
CA GLU A 58 -3.05 12.09 -14.47
C GLU A 58 -1.99 12.95 -13.79
N ARG A 59 -0.82 13.05 -14.42
CA ARG A 59 0.34 13.73 -13.87
C ARG A 59 1.01 14.57 -14.94
N PRO A 60 1.49 15.78 -14.58
CA PRO A 60 2.34 16.56 -15.47
C PRO A 60 3.70 15.87 -15.68
N ASP A 61 4.16 15.12 -14.67
CA ASP A 61 5.40 14.38 -14.70
C ASP A 61 5.19 12.91 -14.97
N VAL A 62 5.95 12.36 -15.90
CA VAL A 62 5.95 10.93 -16.17
C VAL A 62 6.85 10.24 -15.15
N LEU A 63 6.30 9.29 -14.39
CA LEU A 63 7.09 8.43 -13.52
C LEU A 63 8.08 7.60 -14.36
N PRO A 64 9.27 7.30 -13.84
CA PRO A 64 10.25 6.51 -14.58
C PRO A 64 9.67 5.14 -14.93
N PRO A 65 9.90 4.63 -16.15
CA PRO A 65 9.43 3.31 -16.53
C PRO A 65 10.21 2.23 -15.77
N LEU A 66 9.49 1.19 -15.37
CA LEU A 66 10.07 -0.02 -14.82
C LEU A 66 10.56 -0.91 -15.95
N VAL A 67 11.78 -1.44 -15.83
CA VAL A 67 12.39 -2.36 -16.80
C VAL A 67 12.68 -3.68 -16.12
N HIS A 68 12.27 -4.77 -16.74
CA HIS A 68 12.67 -6.13 -16.35
C HIS A 68 13.99 -6.48 -17.03
N LEU A 69 15.04 -6.67 -16.24
CA LEU A 69 16.41 -6.82 -16.76
C LEU A 69 16.62 -8.10 -17.55
N ASP A 70 15.90 -9.19 -17.21
CA ASP A 70 16.05 -10.48 -17.91
C ASP A 70 15.55 -10.45 -19.34
N CYS A 71 14.45 -9.76 -19.60
CA CYS A 71 13.94 -9.60 -20.98
C CYS A 71 14.32 -8.25 -21.61
N GLY A 72 14.91 -7.31 -20.86
CA GLY A 72 15.33 -5.99 -21.31
C GLY A 72 14.19 -5.02 -21.66
N LYS A 73 12.93 -5.39 -21.42
CA LYS A 73 11.76 -4.62 -21.84
C LYS A 73 11.17 -3.80 -20.70
N LYS A 74 10.56 -2.65 -21.04
CA LYS A 74 9.67 -1.94 -20.13
C LYS A 74 8.50 -2.85 -19.78
N THR A 75 8.15 -2.91 -18.51
CA THR A 75 7.08 -3.78 -18.01
C THR A 75 6.05 -2.98 -17.22
N SER A 76 4.78 -3.37 -17.36
CA SER A 76 3.68 -3.03 -16.48
C SER A 76 3.33 -4.31 -15.69
N PRO A 77 3.89 -4.49 -14.49
CA PRO A 77 3.76 -5.73 -13.76
C PRO A 77 2.30 -6.10 -13.50
N VAL A 78 1.98 -7.39 -13.62
CA VAL A 78 0.68 -7.93 -13.26
C VAL A 78 0.79 -8.73 -11.98
N LEU A 79 -0.19 -8.55 -11.08
CA LEU A 79 -0.25 -9.37 -9.86
C LEU A 79 -0.76 -10.76 -10.23
N ALA A 80 -0.09 -11.78 -9.72
CA ALA A 80 -0.47 -13.17 -9.94
C ALA A 80 -0.39 -13.97 -8.64
N CYS A 81 -1.11 -15.09 -8.61
CA CYS A 81 -0.99 -16.08 -7.55
C CYS A 81 0.27 -16.93 -7.77
N GLY A 82 1.17 -16.95 -6.79
CA GLY A 82 2.37 -17.80 -6.85
C GLY A 82 2.06 -19.30 -6.77
N GLY A 83 0.87 -19.68 -6.28
CA GLY A 83 0.44 -21.07 -6.21
C GLY A 83 0.00 -21.65 -7.56
N CYS A 84 -0.89 -20.96 -8.27
CA CYS A 84 -1.43 -21.44 -9.56
C CYS A 84 -0.87 -20.71 -10.79
N GLY A 85 -0.25 -19.54 -10.60
CA GLY A 85 0.31 -18.74 -11.69
C GLY A 85 -0.69 -17.83 -12.42
N GLU A 86 -1.97 -17.85 -12.09
CA GLU A 86 -2.98 -17.01 -12.71
C GLU A 86 -2.86 -15.54 -12.27
N GLU A 87 -3.24 -14.62 -13.15
CA GLU A 87 -3.38 -13.20 -12.83
C GLU A 87 -4.53 -13.01 -11.84
N VAL A 88 -4.35 -12.10 -10.87
CA VAL A 88 -5.30 -11.91 -9.76
C VAL A 88 -5.66 -10.46 -9.60
N GLY A 89 -6.95 -10.19 -9.61
CA GLY A 89 -7.56 -8.90 -9.27
C GLY A 89 -8.42 -8.96 -8.01
N ALA A 90 -9.06 -7.84 -7.71
CA ALA A 90 -9.91 -7.73 -6.53
C ALA A 90 -11.16 -8.64 -6.53
N ARG A 91 -11.58 -9.08 -7.72
CA ARG A 91 -12.79 -9.92 -7.88
C ARG A 91 -12.51 -11.41 -7.81
N ASP A 92 -11.24 -11.78 -7.82
CA ASP A 92 -10.79 -13.17 -7.84
C ASP A 92 -10.39 -13.66 -6.43
N VAL A 93 -10.65 -12.83 -5.41
CA VAL A 93 -10.19 -13.08 -4.04
C VAL A 93 -11.29 -12.85 -3.03
N VAL A 94 -11.47 -13.80 -2.14
CA VAL A 94 -12.37 -13.70 -0.98
C VAL A 94 -11.54 -13.45 0.28
N PRO A 95 -11.78 -12.34 1.00
CA PRO A 95 -11.15 -12.09 2.28
C PRO A 95 -11.79 -12.92 3.38
N GLU A 96 -11.00 -13.67 4.13
CA GLU A 96 -11.42 -14.41 5.33
C GLU A 96 -10.78 -13.81 6.57
N VAL A 97 -11.59 -13.41 7.54
CA VAL A 97 -11.11 -12.95 8.84
C VAL A 97 -10.73 -14.16 9.68
N GLY A 98 -9.45 -14.26 10.03
CA GLY A 98 -8.96 -15.33 10.89
C GLY A 98 -9.40 -15.18 12.35
N PRO A 99 -9.28 -16.24 13.17
CA PRO A 99 -9.69 -16.22 14.59
C PRO A 99 -8.97 -15.18 15.43
N GLY A 100 -7.74 -14.82 15.05
CA GLY A 100 -6.95 -13.72 15.64
C GLY A 100 -7.30 -12.36 15.08
N GLY A 101 -8.09 -12.32 14.02
CA GLY A 101 -8.49 -11.11 13.32
C GLY A 101 -9.70 -10.47 13.98
N SER A 102 -9.45 -9.41 14.74
CA SER A 102 -10.49 -8.45 15.04
C SER A 102 -10.41 -7.37 13.95
N LEU A 103 -11.48 -7.22 13.16
CA LEU A 103 -11.70 -6.02 12.36
C LEU A 103 -11.81 -4.77 13.26
N TYR A 104 -12.05 -4.98 14.53
CA TYR A 104 -11.89 -3.99 15.59
C TYR A 104 -10.41 -3.76 15.79
N LEU A 105 -9.88 -2.82 15.02
CA LEU A 105 -8.51 -2.39 15.14
C LEU A 105 -8.25 -1.99 16.59
N THR A 106 -7.51 -2.84 17.31
CA THR A 106 -6.98 -2.50 18.63
C THR A 106 -6.42 -1.10 18.59
N ALA A 107 -6.75 -0.31 19.61
CA ALA A 107 -6.38 1.10 19.68
C ALA A 107 -4.89 1.27 19.31
N PRO A 108 -4.56 2.02 18.25
CA PRO A 108 -3.18 2.17 17.86
C PRO A 108 -2.42 2.95 18.89
N PRO A 109 -1.10 2.85 18.91
CA PRO A 109 -0.27 3.78 19.63
C PRO A 109 -0.72 5.21 19.30
N ARG A 110 -0.91 6.02 20.33
CA ARG A 110 -1.39 7.40 20.23
C ARG A 110 -0.35 8.27 19.54
N PHE A 111 -0.27 8.20 18.23
CA PHE A 111 0.43 9.22 17.45
C PHE A 111 -0.44 10.47 17.46
N ARG A 112 -0.07 11.46 18.25
CA ARG A 112 -0.61 12.82 18.21
C ARG A 112 -0.25 13.42 16.84
N ARG A 113 -1.00 13.12 15.80
CA ARG A 113 -0.99 13.93 14.60
C ARG A 113 -1.77 15.20 14.89
N ARG A 114 -1.10 16.35 14.91
CA ARG A 114 -1.77 17.61 14.64
C ARG A 114 -2.42 17.43 13.27
N SER A 115 -3.74 17.42 13.23
CA SER A 115 -4.49 17.56 11.98
C SER A 115 -4.14 18.94 11.43
N SER A 116 -3.22 19.01 10.49
CA SER A 116 -3.13 20.17 9.62
C SER A 116 -4.41 20.17 8.81
N LYS A 117 -5.26 21.14 9.05
CA LYS A 117 -6.53 21.37 8.35
C LYS A 117 -6.37 21.68 6.87
N ASP A 118 -5.13 21.77 6.38
CA ASP A 118 -4.77 22.30 5.06
C ASP A 118 -3.78 21.39 4.31
N SER A 119 -3.96 20.07 4.35
CA SER A 119 -3.29 19.25 3.34
C SER A 119 -4.22 19.19 2.12
N GLU A 120 -4.09 20.16 1.22
CA GLU A 120 -4.60 19.99 -0.12
C GLU A 120 -4.11 18.66 -0.70
N PRO A 121 -4.97 17.92 -1.44
CA PRO A 121 -4.60 16.62 -2.02
C PRO A 121 -3.50 16.70 -3.09
N THR A 122 -2.96 17.88 -3.34
CA THR A 122 -2.09 18.21 -4.45
C THR A 122 -0.89 19.05 -4.01
N ASP A 123 -0.07 18.54 -3.09
CA ASP A 123 1.29 19.03 -3.02
C ASP A 123 2.01 18.48 -4.27
N PRO A 124 2.36 19.32 -5.26
CA PRO A 124 3.05 18.86 -6.48
C PRO A 124 4.44 18.27 -6.21
N GLN A 125 4.95 18.41 -4.98
CA GLN A 125 6.21 17.81 -4.54
C GLN A 125 6.05 16.36 -4.03
N LEU A 126 4.81 15.88 -3.82
CA LEU A 126 4.58 14.49 -3.44
C LEU A 126 4.74 13.57 -4.64
N LEU A 127 5.60 12.58 -4.50
CA LEU A 127 5.85 11.58 -5.55
C LEU A 127 4.58 10.78 -5.89
N TYR A 128 3.73 10.48 -4.89
CA TYR A 128 2.49 9.70 -5.02
C TYR A 128 1.33 10.38 -4.28
N PRO A 129 0.78 11.50 -4.80
CA PRO A 129 -0.18 12.32 -4.07
C PRO A 129 -1.50 11.60 -3.78
N GLN A 130 -2.04 10.82 -4.72
CA GLN A 130 -3.29 10.11 -4.50
C GLN A 130 -3.13 8.89 -3.62
N THR A 131 -2.03 8.15 -3.75
CA THR A 131 -1.70 7.08 -2.80
C THR A 131 -1.54 7.62 -1.39
N MET A 132 -0.91 8.78 -1.22
CA MET A 132 -0.80 9.43 0.09
C MET A 132 -2.15 9.90 0.61
N ALA A 133 -3.10 10.27 -0.25
CA ALA A 133 -4.47 10.55 0.16
C ALA A 133 -5.19 9.28 0.67
N ILE A 134 -4.89 8.12 0.10
CA ILE A 134 -5.50 6.83 0.46
C ILE A 134 -4.84 6.23 1.71
N LEU A 135 -3.50 6.13 1.72
CA LEU A 135 -2.73 5.44 2.77
C LEU A 135 -2.10 6.38 3.78
N GLY A 136 -2.14 7.70 3.55
CA GLY A 136 -1.46 8.70 4.37
C GLY A 136 -1.99 8.84 5.79
N ASP A 137 -3.16 8.26 6.07
CA ASP A 137 -3.68 8.14 7.42
C ASP A 137 -4.36 6.77 7.63
N ARG A 138 -4.37 6.34 8.89
CA ARG A 138 -4.91 5.06 9.31
C ARG A 138 -6.36 4.85 8.89
N TRP A 139 -7.22 5.84 9.11
CA TRP A 139 -8.64 5.69 8.91
C TRP A 139 -9.03 5.58 7.44
N SER A 140 -8.30 6.23 6.55
CA SER A 140 -8.47 6.05 5.10
C SER A 140 -8.19 4.61 4.68
N GLY A 141 -7.11 4.01 5.17
CA GLY A 141 -6.79 2.60 4.92
C GLY A 141 -7.87 1.65 5.46
N VAL A 142 -8.35 1.89 6.70
CA VAL A 142 -9.44 1.09 7.31
C VAL A 142 -10.70 1.16 6.48
N VAL A 143 -11.19 2.37 6.14
CA VAL A 143 -12.41 2.56 5.36
C VAL A 143 -12.28 1.90 3.99
N LEU A 144 -11.11 2.00 3.36
CA LEU A 144 -10.86 1.34 2.08
C LEU A 144 -10.91 -0.19 2.22
N THR A 145 -10.27 -0.76 3.23
CA THR A 145 -10.31 -2.22 3.49
C THR A 145 -11.74 -2.69 3.72
N LEU A 146 -12.51 -1.99 4.52
CA LEU A 146 -13.94 -2.30 4.74
C LEU A 146 -14.74 -2.25 3.43
N ALA A 147 -14.46 -1.28 2.55
CA ALA A 147 -15.10 -1.21 1.24
C ALA A 147 -14.75 -2.41 0.35
N PHE A 148 -13.50 -2.90 0.37
CA PHE A 148 -13.11 -4.16 -0.29
C PHE A 148 -13.81 -5.38 0.31
N MET A 149 -14.08 -5.37 1.62
CA MET A 149 -14.85 -6.42 2.30
C MET A 149 -16.35 -6.31 2.06
N GLY A 150 -16.80 -5.42 1.18
CA GLY A 150 -18.20 -5.29 0.79
C GLY A 150 -19.05 -4.38 1.67
N VAL A 151 -18.47 -3.66 2.62
CA VAL A 151 -19.20 -2.64 3.39
C VAL A 151 -19.62 -1.50 2.46
N ARG A 152 -20.88 -1.07 2.53
CA ARG A 152 -21.44 -0.09 1.58
C ARG A 152 -22.19 1.06 2.23
N ARG A 153 -22.81 0.86 3.38
CA ARG A 153 -23.63 1.88 4.05
C ARG A 153 -22.79 2.63 5.08
N PHE A 154 -23.07 3.91 5.24
CA PHE A 154 -22.36 4.74 6.21
C PHE A 154 -22.38 4.15 7.63
N VAL A 155 -23.55 3.70 8.07
CA VAL A 155 -23.72 3.13 9.43
C VAL A 155 -22.91 1.85 9.64
N ASP A 156 -22.74 1.05 8.58
CA ASP A 156 -21.95 -0.18 8.64
C ASP A 156 -20.43 0.15 8.69
N PHE A 157 -20.00 1.18 7.97
CA PHE A 157 -18.62 1.70 8.08
C PHE A 157 -18.32 2.23 9.48
N GLU A 158 -19.24 3.01 10.05
CA GLU A 158 -19.12 3.54 11.41
C GLU A 158 -18.98 2.43 12.43
N SER A 159 -19.89 1.47 12.39
CA SER A 159 -19.90 0.31 13.29
C SER A 159 -18.62 -0.52 13.17
N ALA A 160 -18.21 -0.85 11.94
CA ALA A 160 -17.07 -1.72 11.68
C ALA A 160 -15.71 -1.03 11.92
N ALA A 161 -15.61 0.27 11.65
CA ALA A 161 -14.36 1.01 11.85
C ALA A 161 -14.08 1.31 13.33
N GLY A 162 -15.09 1.42 14.18
CA GLY A 162 -14.96 1.87 15.56
C GLY A 162 -14.42 3.32 15.66
N ALA A 163 -14.72 4.14 14.65
CA ALA A 163 -14.32 5.54 14.57
C ALA A 163 -15.52 6.47 14.72
N SER A 164 -15.29 7.74 15.07
CA SER A 164 -16.40 8.68 15.15
C SER A 164 -17.05 8.94 13.79
N PRO A 165 -18.36 9.24 13.74
CA PRO A 165 -19.09 9.54 12.50
C PRO A 165 -18.40 10.60 11.64
N THR A 166 -17.84 11.62 12.27
CA THR A 166 -17.11 12.71 11.60
C THR A 166 -15.87 12.17 10.87
N VAL A 167 -15.10 11.29 11.51
CA VAL A 167 -13.91 10.69 10.91
C VAL A 167 -14.31 9.82 9.73
N VAL A 168 -15.31 8.95 9.89
CA VAL A 168 -15.78 8.07 8.81
C VAL A 168 -16.29 8.88 7.62
N SER A 169 -17.12 9.90 7.87
CA SER A 169 -17.67 10.79 6.82
C SER A 169 -16.56 11.49 6.04
N ASP A 170 -15.56 12.03 6.75
CA ASP A 170 -14.44 12.72 6.13
C ASP A 170 -13.58 11.79 5.26
N ARG A 171 -13.36 10.53 5.70
CA ARG A 171 -12.60 9.56 4.92
C ARG A 171 -13.36 9.01 3.71
N LEU A 172 -14.65 8.77 3.85
CA LEU A 172 -15.51 8.38 2.72
C LEU A 172 -15.56 9.48 1.66
N ARG A 173 -15.69 10.76 2.08
CA ARG A 173 -15.62 11.91 1.17
C ARG A 173 -14.26 11.94 0.46
N LYS A 174 -13.15 11.88 1.19
CA LYS A 174 -11.79 11.89 0.65
C LYS A 174 -11.56 10.78 -0.38
N LEU A 175 -12.00 9.55 -0.10
CA LEU A 175 -11.89 8.43 -1.02
C LEU A 175 -12.80 8.59 -2.25
N THR A 176 -13.92 9.30 -2.10
CA THR A 176 -14.80 9.65 -3.22
C THR A 176 -14.16 10.75 -4.08
N ASP A 177 -13.58 11.77 -3.48
CA ASP A 177 -12.92 12.88 -4.17
C ASP A 177 -11.72 12.42 -5.02
N VAL A 178 -10.96 11.44 -4.54
CA VAL A 178 -9.87 10.82 -5.33
C VAL A 178 -10.38 9.76 -6.32
N GLY A 179 -11.68 9.51 -6.38
CA GLY A 179 -12.31 8.61 -7.34
C GLY A 179 -12.13 7.11 -7.07
N VAL A 180 -11.72 6.73 -5.86
CA VAL A 180 -11.59 5.32 -5.43
C VAL A 180 -12.94 4.74 -5.03
N LEU A 181 -13.78 5.56 -4.41
CA LEU A 181 -15.18 5.25 -4.15
C LEU A 181 -16.10 6.14 -5.01
N ARG A 182 -17.31 5.70 -5.20
CA ARG A 182 -18.42 6.50 -5.71
C ARG A 182 -19.65 6.32 -4.82
N ARG A 183 -20.47 7.33 -4.75
CA ARG A 183 -21.77 7.25 -4.06
C ARG A 183 -22.83 6.82 -5.08
N GLY A 184 -23.59 5.79 -4.74
CA GLY A 184 -24.73 5.34 -5.54
C GLY A 184 -26.00 6.15 -5.24
N ASP A 185 -27.07 5.93 -6.04
CA ASP A 185 -28.33 6.66 -5.94
C ASP A 185 -29.06 6.43 -4.61
N GLY A 186 -28.86 5.24 -3.99
CA GLY A 186 -29.37 4.92 -2.64
C GLY A 186 -28.51 5.45 -1.50
N GLY A 187 -27.46 6.23 -1.79
CA GLY A 187 -26.53 6.80 -0.82
C GLY A 187 -25.47 5.83 -0.33
N GLU A 188 -25.42 4.60 -0.87
CA GLU A 188 -24.36 3.63 -0.59
C GLU A 188 -23.04 4.01 -1.28
N TYR A 189 -21.94 3.55 -0.71
CA TYR A 189 -20.59 3.69 -1.27
C TYR A 189 -20.19 2.43 -2.03
N ARG A 190 -19.62 2.59 -3.20
CA ARG A 190 -19.16 1.47 -4.05
C ARG A 190 -17.75 1.75 -4.56
N MET A 191 -16.95 0.69 -4.66
CA MET A 191 -15.66 0.75 -5.32
C MET A 191 -15.84 1.10 -6.80
N THR A 192 -14.96 1.96 -7.30
CA THR A 192 -14.80 2.20 -8.75
C THR A 192 -13.78 1.22 -9.33
N GLU A 193 -13.61 1.20 -10.66
CA GLU A 193 -12.51 0.42 -11.29
C GLU A 193 -11.14 0.91 -10.84
N LYS A 194 -10.99 2.24 -10.63
CA LYS A 194 -9.78 2.82 -10.04
C LYS A 194 -9.56 2.31 -8.61
N GLY A 195 -10.63 2.23 -7.83
CA GLY A 195 -10.57 1.67 -6.48
C GLY A 195 -10.22 0.19 -6.48
N LEU A 196 -10.88 -0.62 -7.31
CA LEU A 196 -10.57 -2.05 -7.46
C LEU A 196 -9.11 -2.25 -7.93
N GLY A 197 -8.61 -1.36 -8.79
CA GLY A 197 -7.21 -1.35 -9.21
C GLY A 197 -6.19 -1.12 -8.09
N PHE A 198 -6.63 -0.68 -6.91
CA PHE A 198 -5.76 -0.53 -5.72
C PHE A 198 -5.54 -1.84 -4.96
N PHE A 199 -6.26 -2.90 -5.33
CA PHE A 199 -6.17 -4.22 -4.70
C PHE A 199 -4.73 -4.75 -4.56
N PRO A 200 -3.84 -4.68 -5.60
CA PRO A 200 -2.47 -5.16 -5.47
C PRO A 200 -1.71 -4.53 -4.29
N VAL A 201 -1.96 -3.25 -4.00
CA VAL A 201 -1.33 -2.56 -2.87
C VAL A 201 -1.80 -3.19 -1.56
N LEU A 202 -3.11 -3.39 -1.39
CA LEU A 202 -3.67 -3.98 -0.17
C LEU A 202 -3.25 -5.45 0.00
N ALA A 203 -3.32 -6.24 -1.05
CA ALA A 203 -2.92 -7.66 -1.00
C ALA A 203 -1.46 -7.83 -0.58
N LEU A 204 -0.56 -7.00 -1.13
CA LEU A 204 0.85 -7.04 -0.77
C LEU A 204 1.15 -6.46 0.62
N VAL A 205 0.34 -5.50 1.09
CA VAL A 205 0.44 -5.01 2.48
C VAL A 205 0.03 -6.10 3.46
N VAL A 206 -1.06 -6.82 3.18
CA VAL A 206 -1.50 -7.96 4.01
C VAL A 206 -0.43 -9.05 4.03
N ASP A 207 0.05 -9.50 2.87
CA ASP A 207 1.11 -10.52 2.76
C ASP A 207 2.40 -10.10 3.48
N TRP A 208 2.80 -8.83 3.35
CA TRP A 208 3.98 -8.31 4.05
C TRP A 208 3.79 -8.28 5.56
N ALA A 209 2.62 -7.82 6.02
CA ALA A 209 2.31 -7.72 7.45
C ALA A 209 2.27 -9.11 8.10
N GLU A 210 1.63 -10.09 7.48
CA GLU A 210 1.59 -11.46 8.00
C GLU A 210 3.00 -12.09 8.04
N ARG A 211 3.81 -11.87 7.01
CA ARG A 211 5.16 -12.44 6.91
C ARG A 211 6.15 -11.86 7.92
N TRP A 212 6.06 -10.56 8.21
CA TRP A 212 7.09 -9.84 8.95
C TRP A 212 6.64 -9.31 10.30
N MET A 213 5.35 -9.13 10.51
CA MET A 213 4.77 -8.57 11.74
C MET A 213 3.80 -9.54 12.42
N GLY A 214 3.44 -10.64 11.75
CA GLY A 214 2.55 -11.66 12.29
C GLY A 214 3.13 -12.25 13.59
N SER A 215 2.31 -12.31 14.63
CA SER A 215 2.61 -13.11 15.82
C SER A 215 2.53 -14.60 15.46
N ALA A 216 3.26 -15.46 16.18
CA ALA A 216 3.19 -16.92 16.02
C ALA A 216 1.77 -17.44 16.35
N GLY A 217 0.83 -17.28 15.45
CA GLY A 217 -0.58 -17.64 15.57
C GLY A 217 -1.26 -17.62 14.21
N GLU A 218 -2.57 -17.82 14.21
CA GLU A 218 -3.34 -17.75 12.97
C GLU A 218 -3.39 -16.31 12.42
N PRO A 219 -3.31 -16.14 11.07
CA PRO A 219 -3.32 -14.82 10.45
C PRO A 219 -4.61 -14.06 10.75
N ALA A 220 -4.49 -12.74 10.92
CA ALA A 220 -5.65 -11.87 11.17
C ALA A 220 -6.57 -11.76 9.95
N LEU A 221 -6.01 -11.82 8.76
CA LEU A 221 -6.72 -11.74 7.49
C LEU A 221 -6.06 -12.67 6.47
N ARG A 222 -6.85 -13.55 5.88
CA ARG A 222 -6.44 -14.41 4.78
C ARG A 222 -7.12 -13.95 3.50
N LEU A 223 -6.41 -14.01 2.41
CA LEU A 223 -6.94 -13.74 1.08
C LEU A 223 -7.00 -15.06 0.32
N ILE A 224 -8.19 -15.57 0.06
CA ILE A 224 -8.39 -16.83 -0.66
C ILE A 224 -8.59 -16.54 -2.14
N HIS A 225 -7.74 -17.13 -2.98
CA HIS A 225 -7.85 -17.01 -4.43
C HIS A 225 -8.85 -18.03 -4.96
N GLU A 226 -9.98 -17.57 -5.52
CA GLU A 226 -11.06 -18.44 -6.00
C GLU A 226 -10.61 -19.36 -7.13
N GLY A 227 -9.65 -18.93 -7.96
CA GLY A 227 -9.14 -19.74 -9.09
C GLY A 227 -8.43 -21.04 -8.70
N CYS A 228 -7.91 -21.15 -7.47
CA CYS A 228 -7.23 -22.35 -6.99
C CYS A 228 -7.64 -22.78 -5.57
N ASP A 229 -8.67 -22.15 -4.98
CA ASP A 229 -9.17 -22.41 -3.63
C ASP A 229 -8.09 -22.35 -2.53
N GLY A 230 -6.94 -21.71 -2.84
CA GLY A 230 -5.80 -21.58 -1.94
C GLY A 230 -5.60 -20.17 -1.41
N GLU A 231 -4.81 -20.07 -0.34
CA GLU A 231 -4.38 -18.77 0.14
C GLU A 231 -3.54 -18.06 -0.91
N LEU A 232 -3.87 -16.80 -1.18
CA LEU A 232 -3.16 -16.00 -2.17
C LEU A 232 -1.71 -15.79 -1.76
N ALA A 233 -0.78 -16.30 -2.57
CA ALA A 233 0.64 -15.98 -2.49
C ALA A 233 0.96 -14.91 -3.57
N PRO A 234 0.86 -13.60 -3.26
CA PRO A 234 0.94 -12.58 -4.29
C PRO A 234 2.36 -12.45 -4.83
N VAL A 235 2.51 -12.54 -6.16
CA VAL A 235 3.77 -12.32 -6.86
C VAL A 235 3.58 -11.37 -8.02
N TRP A 236 4.64 -10.63 -8.37
CA TRP A 236 4.66 -9.84 -9.58
C TRP A 236 5.15 -10.67 -10.77
N ARG A 237 4.47 -10.59 -11.90
CA ARG A 237 4.92 -11.14 -13.18
C ARG A 237 5.12 -10.05 -14.21
N CYS A 238 6.12 -10.24 -15.04
CA CYS A 238 6.37 -9.36 -16.17
C CYS A 238 5.29 -9.58 -17.25
N ASP A 239 4.58 -8.52 -17.66
CA ASP A 239 3.58 -8.54 -18.72
C ASP A 239 4.17 -8.88 -20.11
N ARG A 240 5.52 -8.83 -20.25
CA ARG A 240 6.23 -9.05 -21.52
C ARG A 240 6.77 -10.46 -21.71
N CYS A 241 7.23 -11.10 -20.65
CA CYS A 241 7.83 -12.44 -20.74
C CYS A 241 7.19 -13.46 -19.80
N GLY A 242 6.25 -13.05 -18.95
CA GLY A 242 5.55 -13.91 -18.01
C GLY A 242 6.37 -14.35 -16.79
N ALA A 243 7.66 -14.04 -16.72
CA ALA A 243 8.51 -14.42 -15.60
C ALA A 243 8.12 -13.69 -14.31
N VAL A 244 8.29 -14.38 -13.16
CA VAL A 244 8.16 -13.75 -11.85
C VAL A 244 9.26 -12.70 -11.69
N LEU A 245 8.88 -11.52 -11.22
CA LEU A 245 9.82 -10.43 -11.01
C LEU A 245 10.54 -10.59 -9.67
N GLU A 246 11.85 -10.39 -9.70
CA GLU A 246 12.70 -10.35 -8.52
C GLU A 246 13.25 -8.94 -8.30
N ARG A 247 13.43 -8.53 -7.04
CA ARG A 247 13.89 -7.20 -6.66
C ARG A 247 15.15 -6.74 -7.40
N ARG A 248 16.12 -7.65 -7.58
CA ARG A 248 17.41 -7.35 -8.24
C ARG A 248 17.36 -7.43 -9.76
N ARG A 249 16.22 -7.87 -10.32
CA ARG A 249 16.00 -8.05 -11.76
C ARG A 249 15.06 -7.01 -12.35
N VAL A 250 14.74 -5.97 -11.58
CA VAL A 250 13.95 -4.81 -12.02
C VAL A 250 14.67 -3.52 -11.69
N GLU A 251 14.54 -2.53 -12.55
CA GLU A 251 15.07 -1.19 -12.31
C GLU A 251 14.12 -0.11 -12.84
N PHE A 252 14.10 1.05 -12.18
CA PHE A 252 13.47 2.25 -12.71
C PHE A 252 14.49 3.01 -13.57
N ARG A 253 14.22 3.17 -14.86
CA ARG A 253 15.07 3.97 -15.75
C ARG A 253 14.74 5.43 -15.62
N LEU A 254 15.58 6.15 -14.89
CA LEU A 254 15.54 7.60 -14.83
C LEU A 254 16.07 8.16 -16.16
N ASP A 255 15.33 9.09 -16.76
CA ASP A 255 15.83 9.81 -17.93
C ASP A 255 17.01 10.71 -17.49
N PRO A 256 18.23 10.50 -18.02
CA PRO A 256 19.39 11.28 -17.63
C PRO A 256 19.27 12.78 -17.94
N LEU A 257 18.32 13.19 -18.79
CA LEU A 257 18.08 14.59 -19.15
C LEU A 257 17.25 15.38 -18.10
N ARG A 258 16.75 14.73 -17.05
CA ARG A 258 16.03 15.39 -15.94
C ARG A 258 16.90 15.70 -14.71
N LYS A 259 18.22 15.84 -14.88
CA LYS A 259 19.09 16.43 -13.86
C LYS A 259 18.98 17.96 -13.95
N GLY A 260 18.03 18.53 -13.26
CA GLY A 260 17.96 19.99 -13.11
C GLY A 260 16.53 20.53 -13.05
N VAL A 261 15.90 20.44 -11.91
CA VAL A 261 15.03 21.48 -11.33
C VAL A 261 15.24 21.44 -9.81
#